data_a8736abed93c2dde8f0a8eacd0f87efb
#
_entry.id   a8736abed93c2dde8f0a8eacd0f87efb
#
_cell.length_a   1.000
_cell.length_b   1.000
_cell.length_c   1.000
_cell.angle_alpha   90.00
_cell.angle_beta   90.00
_cell.angle_gamma   90.00
#
_symmetry.space_group_name_H-M   'P 1'
#
loop_
_entity.id
_entity.type
_entity.pdbx_description
1 polymer ?
#
loop_
_entity_poly.entity_id
_entity_poly.type
_entity_poly.pdbx_seq_one_letter_code
_entity_poly.pdbx_strand_id
1 'polypeptide(L)'
;VDPDAECKNYTPLSVGLKEGDKVKISLLVPNKDIQVEDPVQEITWQGRITDCQFAMYISNEFNASTILATVVLSVNGAPVGRMMFKTKVVDNPRKLHTEIVSKSFHKIFISYSHKDESRVKYLAEAYKAQGVDYFFDRHYLKAGDVYPLKIQQYIDSADLFILCWSKNAAESDYVTLERNRAMSHAYPQVTMDKASITIHPISIEPRAAFPQDMDSIYNFEEV
;
A
#
# COMPACT_ATOMS: atom_id res chain seq x y z
N VAL A 1 -12.51 -19.64 -9.73
CA VAL A 1 -13.24 -18.37 -9.94
C VAL A 1 -14.69 -18.76 -10.14
N ASP A 2 -15.58 -18.28 -9.26
CA ASP A 2 -17.01 -18.47 -9.43
C ASP A 2 -17.44 -17.72 -10.70
N PRO A 3 -17.90 -18.40 -11.77
CA PRO A 3 -18.32 -17.74 -13.01
C PRO A 3 -19.53 -16.80 -12.83
N ASP A 4 -20.21 -16.87 -11.68
CA ASP A 4 -21.38 -16.05 -11.35
C ASP A 4 -21.06 -14.81 -10.51
N ALA A 5 -19.77 -14.56 -10.16
CA ALA A 5 -19.37 -13.35 -9.49
C ALA A 5 -19.37 -12.18 -10.48
N GLU A 6 -20.46 -11.43 -10.55
CA GLU A 6 -20.57 -10.21 -11.34
C GLU A 6 -19.62 -9.14 -10.81
N CYS A 7 -18.41 -9.06 -11.36
CA CYS A 7 -17.53 -7.89 -11.22
C CYS A 7 -18.02 -6.79 -12.16
N LYS A 8 -18.77 -5.82 -11.65
CA LYS A 8 -19.17 -4.64 -12.41
C LYS A 8 -18.08 -3.58 -12.36
N ASN A 9 -17.57 -3.21 -13.55
CA ASN A 9 -16.77 -2.01 -13.80
C ASN A 9 -15.50 -1.84 -12.94
N TYR A 10 -14.49 -2.68 -13.16
CA TYR A 10 -13.17 -2.36 -12.64
C TYR A 10 -12.23 -1.93 -13.77
N THR A 11 -11.37 -0.96 -13.48
CA THR A 11 -10.25 -0.63 -14.37
C THR A 11 -9.08 -1.52 -13.94
N PRO A 12 -8.54 -2.37 -14.83
CA PRO A 12 -7.37 -3.19 -14.49
C PRO A 12 -6.17 -2.29 -14.15
N LEU A 13 -5.34 -2.74 -13.21
CA LEU A 13 -4.05 -2.10 -12.96
C LEU A 13 -3.17 -2.31 -14.20
N SER A 14 -2.71 -1.20 -14.79
CA SER A 14 -1.75 -1.24 -15.90
C SER A 14 -0.33 -1.24 -15.34
N VAL A 15 0.27 -2.41 -15.25
CA VAL A 15 1.64 -2.60 -14.74
C VAL A 15 2.47 -3.32 -15.79
N GLY A 16 3.61 -2.72 -16.16
CA GLY A 16 4.57 -3.36 -17.06
C GLY A 16 5.37 -4.43 -16.32
N LEU A 17 5.06 -5.71 -16.57
CA LEU A 17 5.80 -6.84 -16.01
C LEU A 17 6.75 -7.43 -17.06
N LYS A 18 7.94 -7.82 -16.61
CA LYS A 18 8.92 -8.58 -17.38
C LYS A 18 9.04 -9.98 -16.81
N GLU A 19 9.35 -10.95 -17.65
CA GLU A 19 9.64 -12.30 -17.19
C GLU A 19 10.81 -12.28 -16.19
N GLY A 20 10.62 -12.95 -15.05
CA GLY A 20 11.55 -12.96 -13.93
C GLY A 20 11.24 -11.92 -12.84
N ASP A 21 10.34 -10.96 -13.06
CA ASP A 21 9.94 -10.03 -12.02
C ASP A 21 9.28 -10.74 -10.84
N LYS A 22 9.66 -10.35 -9.64
CA LYS A 22 9.00 -10.78 -8.40
C LYS A 22 7.77 -9.92 -8.16
N VAL A 23 6.61 -10.56 -8.14
CA VAL A 23 5.33 -9.92 -7.89
C VAL A 23 4.83 -10.36 -6.52
N LYS A 24 4.69 -9.39 -5.62
CA LYS A 24 4.12 -9.59 -4.29
C LYS A 24 2.69 -9.06 -4.28
N ILE A 25 1.78 -9.85 -3.76
CA ILE A 25 0.36 -9.54 -3.62
C ILE A 25 0.03 -9.60 -2.13
N SER A 26 -0.31 -8.46 -1.53
CA SER A 26 -0.61 -8.34 -0.10
C SER A 26 -2.08 -8.00 0.09
N LEU A 27 -2.83 -8.85 0.80
CA LEU A 27 -4.23 -8.64 1.13
C LEU A 27 -4.35 -8.04 2.54
N LEU A 28 -4.96 -6.86 2.63
CA LEU A 28 -5.19 -6.12 3.86
C LEU A 28 -6.69 -6.05 4.14
N VAL A 29 -7.11 -6.52 5.32
CA VAL A 29 -8.51 -6.43 5.77
C VAL A 29 -8.52 -5.75 7.13
N PRO A 30 -8.90 -4.45 7.21
CA PRO A 30 -8.83 -3.66 8.44
C PRO A 30 -10.03 -3.97 9.37
N ASN A 31 -10.22 -5.24 9.70
CA ASN A 31 -11.25 -5.68 10.63
C ASN A 31 -10.72 -6.84 11.47
N LYS A 32 -10.65 -6.66 12.79
CA LYS A 32 -10.15 -7.65 13.75
C LYS A 32 -10.93 -8.97 13.79
N ASP A 33 -12.20 -8.93 13.36
CA ASP A 33 -13.09 -10.10 13.34
C ASP A 33 -12.91 -10.94 12.05
N ILE A 34 -12.00 -10.53 11.17
CA ILE A 34 -11.64 -11.23 9.93
C ILE A 34 -10.16 -11.58 9.98
N GLN A 35 -9.87 -12.87 9.93
CA GLN A 35 -8.52 -13.39 9.83
C GLN A 35 -8.26 -13.80 8.38
N VAL A 36 -7.12 -13.38 7.83
CA VAL A 36 -6.64 -13.80 6.51
C VAL A 36 -5.53 -14.82 6.69
N GLU A 37 -5.66 -15.96 6.02
CA GLU A 37 -4.60 -16.96 5.92
C GLU A 37 -3.65 -16.56 4.81
N ASP A 38 -2.34 -16.62 5.07
CA ASP A 38 -1.29 -16.23 4.12
C ASP A 38 -1.57 -14.90 3.40
N PRO A 39 -1.67 -13.77 4.14
CA PRO A 39 -2.09 -12.50 3.57
C PRO A 39 -1.10 -11.91 2.56
N VAL A 40 0.09 -12.48 2.44
CA VAL A 40 1.14 -12.07 1.51
C VAL A 40 1.56 -13.25 0.65
N GLN A 41 1.41 -13.12 -0.66
CA GLN A 41 1.86 -14.13 -1.63
C GLN A 41 2.88 -13.50 -2.57
N GLU A 42 3.96 -14.22 -2.87
CA GLU A 42 4.99 -13.80 -3.82
C GLU A 42 5.09 -14.82 -4.94
N ILE A 43 5.08 -14.34 -6.18
CA ILE A 43 5.27 -15.14 -7.39
C ILE A 43 6.40 -14.56 -8.23
N THR A 44 7.09 -15.42 -8.98
CA THR A 44 7.98 -14.97 -10.05
C THR A 44 7.20 -14.98 -11.36
N TRP A 45 7.07 -13.79 -12.00
CA TRP A 45 6.30 -13.66 -13.23
C TRP A 45 6.94 -14.44 -14.40
N GLN A 46 6.14 -15.28 -15.04
CA GLN A 46 6.58 -16.13 -16.15
C GLN A 46 5.89 -15.78 -17.48
N GLY A 47 5.42 -14.54 -17.63
CA GLY A 47 4.78 -14.09 -18.88
C GLY A 47 3.40 -14.68 -19.15
N ARG A 48 2.75 -15.34 -18.17
CA ARG A 48 1.44 -15.98 -18.33
C ARG A 48 0.50 -15.67 -17.19
N ILE A 49 -0.80 -15.85 -17.45
CA ILE A 49 -1.86 -15.68 -16.45
C ILE A 49 -1.57 -16.55 -15.22
N THR A 50 -1.68 -15.95 -14.05
CA THR A 50 -1.48 -16.58 -12.75
C THR A 50 -2.56 -16.09 -11.81
N ASP A 51 -3.16 -17.00 -11.05
CA ASP A 51 -4.18 -16.70 -10.05
C ASP A 51 -3.57 -16.75 -8.65
N CYS A 52 -4.02 -15.83 -7.78
CA CYS A 52 -3.74 -15.84 -6.36
C CYS A 52 -5.05 -15.98 -5.59
N GLN A 53 -5.06 -16.86 -4.57
CA GLN A 53 -6.24 -17.13 -3.76
C GLN A 53 -5.92 -16.85 -2.30
N PHE A 54 -6.84 -16.16 -1.61
CA PHE A 54 -6.74 -15.85 -0.20
C PHE A 54 -7.93 -16.44 0.54
N ALA A 55 -7.67 -17.19 1.60
CA ALA A 55 -8.71 -17.66 2.50
C ALA A 55 -8.94 -16.63 3.62
N MET A 56 -10.21 -16.29 3.86
CA MET A 56 -10.61 -15.40 4.92
C MET A 56 -11.58 -16.12 5.87
N TYR A 57 -11.32 -16.02 7.17
CA TYR A 57 -12.16 -16.57 8.22
C TYR A 57 -12.86 -15.43 8.94
N ILE A 58 -14.18 -15.46 8.95
CA ILE A 58 -15.02 -14.44 9.58
C ILE A 58 -15.44 -14.97 10.95
N SER A 59 -15.16 -14.22 12.01
CA SER A 59 -15.60 -14.55 13.36
C SER A 59 -17.11 -14.49 13.50
N ASN A 60 -17.65 -15.28 14.43
CA ASN A 60 -19.09 -15.23 14.78
C ASN A 60 -19.51 -13.89 15.43
N GLU A 61 -18.54 -13.09 15.88
CA GLU A 61 -18.79 -11.76 16.44
C GLU A 61 -18.89 -10.66 15.38
N PHE A 62 -18.59 -11.00 14.12
CA PHE A 62 -18.66 -10.06 13.01
C PHE A 62 -20.12 -9.64 12.75
N ASN A 63 -20.38 -8.34 12.88
CA ASN A 63 -21.73 -7.78 12.75
C ASN A 63 -21.88 -6.70 11.66
N ALA A 64 -20.81 -6.47 10.89
CA ALA A 64 -20.85 -5.49 9.81
C ALA A 64 -21.56 -6.06 8.57
N SER A 65 -22.30 -5.20 7.86
CA SER A 65 -22.99 -5.57 6.61
C SER A 65 -22.09 -5.61 5.38
N THR A 66 -20.86 -5.12 5.50
CA THR A 66 -19.88 -5.06 4.39
C THR A 66 -18.48 -5.37 4.88
N ILE A 67 -17.71 -6.01 4.01
CA ILE A 67 -16.27 -6.23 4.17
C ILE A 67 -15.55 -5.31 3.21
N LEU A 68 -14.56 -4.59 3.72
CA LEU A 68 -13.58 -3.86 2.93
C LEU A 68 -12.27 -4.63 2.94
N ALA A 69 -11.70 -4.84 1.77
CA ALA A 69 -10.40 -5.48 1.61
C ALA A 69 -9.57 -4.66 0.61
N THR A 70 -8.27 -4.57 0.84
CA THR A 70 -7.34 -3.90 -0.07
C THR A 70 -6.26 -4.87 -0.47
N VAL A 71 -6.05 -5.04 -1.76
CA VAL A 71 -4.90 -5.75 -2.31
C VAL A 71 -3.89 -4.73 -2.78
N VAL A 72 -2.66 -4.81 -2.28
CA VAL A 72 -1.51 -4.04 -2.76
C VAL A 72 -0.67 -4.94 -3.63
N LEU A 73 -0.35 -4.44 -4.84
CA LEU A 73 0.54 -5.10 -5.77
C LEU A 73 1.91 -4.43 -5.73
N SER A 74 2.96 -5.21 -5.51
CA SER A 74 4.34 -4.75 -5.56
C SER A 74 5.12 -5.53 -6.63
N VAL A 75 6.02 -4.83 -7.33
CA VAL A 75 6.93 -5.44 -8.32
C VAL A 75 8.37 -5.18 -7.88
N ASN A 76 9.15 -6.24 -7.71
CA ASN A 76 10.54 -6.17 -7.24
C ASN A 76 10.67 -5.36 -5.92
N GLY A 77 9.72 -5.56 -5.00
CA GLY A 77 9.66 -4.88 -3.71
C GLY A 77 9.07 -3.47 -3.72
N ALA A 78 8.73 -2.91 -4.89
CA ALA A 78 8.14 -1.58 -5.01
C ALA A 78 6.63 -1.66 -5.24
N PRO A 79 5.77 -1.11 -4.35
CA PRO A 79 4.33 -1.04 -4.56
C PRO A 79 3.97 -0.23 -5.81
N VAL A 80 3.17 -0.82 -6.70
CA VAL A 80 2.82 -0.22 -8.01
C VAL A 80 1.34 0.12 -8.16
N GLY A 81 0.51 -0.43 -7.29
CA GLY A 81 -0.92 -0.13 -7.30
C GLY A 81 -1.69 -0.88 -6.23
N ARG A 82 -2.96 -0.52 -6.09
CA ARG A 82 -3.89 -1.18 -5.18
C ARG A 82 -5.22 -1.47 -5.84
N MET A 83 -5.91 -2.50 -5.35
CA MET A 83 -7.31 -2.77 -5.63
C MET A 83 -8.07 -2.81 -4.32
N MET A 84 -9.15 -2.06 -4.23
CA MET A 84 -10.06 -2.08 -3.07
C MET A 84 -11.32 -2.84 -3.45
N PHE A 85 -11.73 -3.73 -2.57
CA PHE A 85 -12.91 -4.57 -2.70
C PHE A 85 -13.88 -4.21 -1.59
N LYS A 86 -15.14 -3.96 -1.97
CA LYS A 86 -16.23 -3.78 -1.02
C LYS A 86 -17.28 -4.84 -1.31
N THR A 87 -17.41 -5.79 -0.41
CA THR A 87 -18.31 -6.93 -0.56
C THR A 87 -19.40 -6.87 0.51
N LYS A 88 -20.65 -7.07 0.11
CA LYS A 88 -21.77 -7.20 1.07
C LYS A 88 -21.73 -8.59 1.68
N VAL A 89 -21.95 -8.64 2.98
CA VAL A 89 -22.15 -9.91 3.68
C VAL A 89 -23.60 -10.38 3.43
N VAL A 90 -23.75 -11.56 2.88
CA VAL A 90 -25.05 -12.15 2.55
C VAL A 90 -25.06 -13.61 2.96
N ASP A 91 -26.21 -14.11 3.41
CA ASP A 91 -26.38 -15.51 3.79
C ASP A 91 -26.29 -16.49 2.60
N ASN A 92 -26.49 -15.97 1.38
CA ASN A 92 -26.41 -16.78 0.17
C ASN A 92 -25.24 -16.32 -0.72
N PRO A 93 -24.16 -17.12 -0.85
CA PRO A 93 -22.97 -16.76 -1.61
C PRO A 93 -23.23 -16.58 -3.12
N ARG A 94 -24.33 -17.08 -3.68
CA ARG A 94 -24.67 -16.93 -5.10
C ARG A 94 -25.09 -15.51 -5.51
N LYS A 95 -25.17 -14.56 -4.56
CA LYS A 95 -25.56 -13.15 -4.81
C LYS A 95 -24.53 -12.16 -4.26
N LEU A 96 -23.27 -12.51 -4.31
CA LEU A 96 -22.21 -11.60 -3.91
C LEU A 96 -22.11 -10.43 -4.88
N HIS A 97 -22.39 -9.22 -4.38
CA HIS A 97 -22.08 -7.97 -5.07
C HIS A 97 -20.77 -7.42 -4.53
N THR A 98 -19.74 -7.43 -5.35
CA THR A 98 -18.43 -6.86 -5.02
C THR A 98 -18.18 -5.66 -5.90
N GLU A 99 -17.97 -4.49 -5.27
CA GLU A 99 -17.47 -3.30 -5.93
C GLU A 99 -15.96 -3.34 -5.89
N ILE A 100 -15.31 -3.08 -7.03
CA ILE A 100 -13.83 -3.07 -7.13
C ILE A 100 -13.40 -1.71 -7.65
N VAL A 101 -12.46 -1.08 -6.95
CA VAL A 101 -11.78 0.14 -7.38
C VAL A 101 -10.29 -0.12 -7.39
N SER A 102 -9.67 0.08 -8.55
CA SER A 102 -8.22 -0.04 -8.72
C SER A 102 -7.56 1.32 -8.92
N LYS A 103 -6.37 1.48 -8.39
CA LYS A 103 -5.54 2.68 -8.53
C LYS A 103 -4.10 2.29 -8.76
N SER A 104 -3.53 2.69 -9.91
CA SER A 104 -2.07 2.64 -10.13
C SER A 104 -1.41 3.82 -9.41
N PHE A 105 -0.20 3.61 -8.92
CA PHE A 105 0.57 4.67 -8.28
C PHE A 105 1.49 5.35 -9.31
N HIS A 106 1.38 6.67 -9.42
CA HIS A 106 2.13 7.49 -10.37
C HIS A 106 3.03 8.52 -9.69
N LYS A 107 2.71 8.88 -8.45
CA LYS A 107 3.48 9.82 -7.65
C LYS A 107 3.75 9.21 -6.29
N ILE A 108 4.99 8.91 -6.03
CA ILE A 108 5.43 8.18 -4.84
C ILE A 108 6.21 9.12 -3.94
N PHE A 109 5.89 9.15 -2.66
CA PHE A 109 6.71 9.79 -1.64
C PHE A 109 7.35 8.72 -0.76
N ILE A 110 8.69 8.72 -0.66
CA ILE A 110 9.42 7.77 0.17
C ILE A 110 9.97 8.52 1.38
N SER A 111 9.38 8.25 2.56
CA SER A 111 9.78 8.79 3.85
C SER A 111 10.73 7.84 4.54
N TYR A 112 11.90 8.33 4.92
CA TYR A 112 12.92 7.53 5.60
C TYR A 112 13.89 8.43 6.39
N SER A 113 14.60 7.86 7.34
CA SER A 113 15.73 8.55 7.98
C SER A 113 16.95 8.56 7.04
N HIS A 114 17.60 9.70 6.86
CA HIS A 114 18.81 9.81 6.04
C HIS A 114 19.93 8.84 6.45
N LYS A 115 19.93 8.38 7.71
CA LYS A 115 20.84 7.33 8.20
C LYS A 115 20.61 5.97 7.55
N ASP A 116 19.43 5.77 6.96
CA ASP A 116 19.00 4.51 6.34
C ASP A 116 19.01 4.56 4.80
N GLU A 117 19.52 5.63 4.20
CA GLU A 117 19.52 5.84 2.74
C GLU A 117 19.99 4.61 1.95
N SER A 118 21.09 3.98 2.38
CA SER A 118 21.62 2.79 1.71
C SER A 118 20.67 1.59 1.70
N ARG A 119 19.79 1.50 2.72
CA ARG A 119 18.81 0.41 2.85
C ARG A 119 17.57 0.61 1.97
N VAL A 120 17.24 1.87 1.65
CA VAL A 120 16.01 2.21 0.92
C VAL A 120 16.25 2.59 -0.54
N LYS A 121 17.50 2.73 -0.95
CA LYS A 121 17.89 3.11 -2.31
C LYS A 121 17.31 2.20 -3.39
N TYR A 122 17.11 0.92 -3.10
CA TYR A 122 16.50 -0.05 -4.03
C TYR A 122 15.09 0.36 -4.48
N LEU A 123 14.30 1.02 -3.60
CA LEU A 123 12.97 1.52 -3.95
C LEU A 123 13.06 2.60 -5.04
N ALA A 124 13.98 3.56 -4.86
CA ALA A 124 14.21 4.60 -5.84
C ALA A 124 14.66 4.01 -7.20
N GLU A 125 15.54 3.00 -7.16
CA GLU A 125 16.01 2.31 -8.36
C GLU A 125 14.86 1.55 -9.05
N ALA A 126 13.99 0.88 -8.28
CA ALA A 126 12.84 0.16 -8.81
C ALA A 126 11.83 1.11 -9.48
N TYR A 127 11.49 2.24 -8.86
CA TYR A 127 10.58 3.22 -9.45
C TYR A 127 11.19 3.89 -10.69
N LYS A 128 12.47 4.22 -10.65
CA LYS A 128 13.20 4.73 -11.82
C LYS A 128 13.14 3.75 -13.00
N ALA A 129 13.33 2.47 -12.73
CA ALA A 129 13.29 1.42 -13.76
C ALA A 129 11.88 1.26 -14.38
N GLN A 130 10.83 1.58 -13.62
CA GLN A 130 9.44 1.55 -14.05
C GLN A 130 8.96 2.86 -14.70
N GLY A 131 9.79 3.92 -14.67
CA GLY A 131 9.41 5.24 -15.19
C GLY A 131 8.33 5.96 -14.34
N VAL A 132 8.21 5.59 -13.07
CA VAL A 132 7.25 6.19 -12.13
C VAL A 132 7.87 7.41 -11.48
N ASP A 133 7.10 8.49 -11.31
CA ASP A 133 7.55 9.71 -10.61
C ASP A 133 7.61 9.44 -9.10
N TYR A 134 8.80 9.68 -8.51
CA TYR A 134 9.00 9.46 -7.09
C TYR A 134 9.79 10.59 -6.46
N PHE A 135 9.48 10.91 -5.23
CA PHE A 135 10.25 11.79 -4.39
C PHE A 135 11.08 10.94 -3.42
N PHE A 136 12.38 11.00 -3.60
CA PHE A 136 13.37 10.34 -2.78
C PHE A 136 14.44 11.35 -2.42
N ASP A 137 14.49 11.72 -1.14
CA ASP A 137 15.46 12.61 -0.56
C ASP A 137 15.47 14.09 -0.99
N ARG A 138 16.19 14.87 -0.17
CA ARG A 138 16.43 16.32 -0.21
C ARG A 138 17.12 16.83 -1.48
N HIS A 139 17.64 15.93 -2.31
CA HIS A 139 18.28 16.29 -3.58
C HIS A 139 17.33 17.01 -4.57
N TYR A 140 16.03 16.88 -4.39
CA TYR A 140 15.05 17.59 -5.20
C TYR A 140 14.77 19.02 -4.73
N LEU A 141 15.33 19.43 -3.58
CA LEU A 141 15.16 20.77 -3.06
C LEU A 141 16.25 21.69 -3.69
N LYS A 142 15.80 22.74 -4.34
CA LYS A 142 16.70 23.77 -4.90
C LYS A 142 17.12 24.75 -3.81
N ALA A 143 18.30 25.37 -3.98
CA ALA A 143 18.71 26.46 -3.12
C ALA A 143 17.65 27.58 -3.13
N GLY A 144 17.13 27.95 -1.94
CA GLY A 144 16.05 28.91 -1.77
C GLY A 144 14.65 28.33 -1.57
N ASP A 145 14.46 27.01 -1.74
CA ASP A 145 13.21 26.38 -1.40
C ASP A 145 12.97 26.39 0.14
N VAL A 146 11.76 26.75 0.54
CA VAL A 146 11.33 26.62 1.95
C VAL A 146 11.03 25.13 2.18
N TYR A 147 11.97 24.43 2.77
CA TYR A 147 11.99 22.99 2.98
C TYR A 147 10.64 22.38 3.43
N PRO A 148 9.97 22.90 4.49
CA PRO A 148 8.73 22.32 4.96
C PRO A 148 7.57 22.40 3.96
N LEU A 149 7.42 23.54 3.26
CA LEU A 149 6.31 23.76 2.33
C LEU A 149 6.38 22.85 1.10
N LYS A 150 7.56 22.70 0.54
CA LYS A 150 7.73 21.89 -0.66
C LYS A 150 7.52 20.40 -0.38
N ILE A 151 8.02 19.91 0.74
CA ILE A 151 7.78 18.53 1.17
C ILE A 151 6.29 18.28 1.39
N GLN A 152 5.60 19.21 2.06
CA GLN A 152 4.15 19.11 2.24
C GLN A 152 3.42 19.01 0.89
N GLN A 153 3.79 19.84 -0.09
CA GLN A 153 3.21 19.78 -1.44
C GLN A 153 3.44 18.44 -2.14
N TYR A 154 4.62 17.84 -1.98
CA TYR A 154 4.90 16.51 -2.53
C TYR A 154 4.04 15.43 -1.85
N ILE A 155 3.95 15.46 -0.51
CA ILE A 155 3.10 14.53 0.23
C ILE A 155 1.63 14.70 -0.19
N ASP A 156 1.13 15.94 -0.25
CA ASP A 156 -0.26 16.25 -0.60
C ASP A 156 -0.64 15.80 -2.01
N SER A 157 0.34 15.76 -2.92
CA SER A 157 0.14 15.34 -4.31
C SER A 157 0.46 13.86 -4.56
N ALA A 158 0.97 13.15 -3.57
CA ALA A 158 1.38 11.75 -3.74
C ALA A 158 0.17 10.80 -3.78
N ASP A 159 0.28 9.78 -4.61
CA ASP A 159 -0.65 8.65 -4.64
C ASP A 159 -0.33 7.63 -3.56
N LEU A 160 0.97 7.47 -3.29
CA LEU A 160 1.53 6.52 -2.36
C LEU A 160 2.57 7.22 -1.47
N PHE A 161 2.44 7.01 -0.17
CA PHE A 161 3.41 7.38 0.85
C PHE A 161 4.02 6.11 1.41
N ILE A 162 5.30 5.88 1.13
CA ILE A 162 6.04 4.75 1.70
C ILE A 162 6.74 5.23 2.97
N LEU A 163 6.44 4.60 4.09
CA LEU A 163 7.12 4.83 5.36
C LEU A 163 8.16 3.73 5.57
N CYS A 164 9.43 4.03 5.35
CA CYS A 164 10.52 3.12 5.64
C CYS A 164 10.88 3.20 7.13
N TRP A 165 10.42 2.22 7.90
CA TRP A 165 10.49 2.24 9.35
C TRP A 165 11.74 1.55 9.89
N SER A 166 12.40 2.21 10.84
CA SER A 166 13.58 1.76 11.57
C SER A 166 13.67 2.49 12.90
N LYS A 167 14.63 2.15 13.74
CA LYS A 167 14.95 2.93 14.95
C LYS A 167 15.36 4.37 14.59
N ASN A 168 16.14 4.55 13.53
CA ASN A 168 16.52 5.89 13.06
C ASN A 168 15.31 6.69 12.59
N ALA A 169 14.33 6.05 11.94
CA ALA A 169 13.09 6.69 11.52
C ALA A 169 12.24 7.08 12.73
N ALA A 170 12.17 6.24 13.77
CA ALA A 170 11.46 6.52 15.01
C ALA A 170 12.01 7.75 15.76
N GLU A 171 13.31 8.01 15.68
CA GLU A 171 13.99 9.14 16.30
C GLU A 171 14.03 10.40 15.41
N SER A 172 13.48 10.33 14.20
CA SER A 172 13.55 11.43 13.23
C SER A 172 12.32 12.34 13.32
N ASP A 173 12.50 13.59 13.72
CA ASP A 173 11.46 14.60 13.71
C ASP A 173 10.87 14.80 12.31
N TYR A 174 11.69 14.72 11.27
CA TYR A 174 11.26 14.87 9.87
C TYR A 174 10.34 13.72 9.44
N VAL A 175 10.72 12.48 9.71
CA VAL A 175 9.88 11.31 9.41
C VAL A 175 8.56 11.40 10.17
N THR A 176 8.59 11.87 11.42
CA THR A 176 7.39 12.09 12.22
C THR A 176 6.47 13.15 11.62
N LEU A 177 7.01 14.29 11.16
CA LEU A 177 6.24 15.34 10.50
C LEU A 177 5.65 14.88 9.17
N GLU A 178 6.43 14.19 8.35
CA GLU A 178 5.99 13.63 7.06
C GLU A 178 4.88 12.60 7.26
N ARG A 179 5.06 11.67 8.20
CA ARG A 179 4.06 10.67 8.57
C ARG A 179 2.76 11.32 9.03
N ASN A 180 2.82 12.28 9.96
CA ASN A 180 1.65 12.97 10.47
C ASN A 180 0.92 13.72 9.36
N ARG A 181 1.64 14.31 8.41
CA ARG A 181 1.05 14.96 7.24
C ARG A 181 0.33 13.93 6.36
N ALA A 182 0.98 12.83 6.01
CA ALA A 182 0.39 11.76 5.22
C ALA A 182 -0.85 11.17 5.91
N MET A 183 -0.79 10.91 7.23
CA MET A 183 -1.91 10.43 8.02
C MET A 183 -3.09 11.40 8.00
N SER A 184 -2.86 12.72 8.07
CA SER A 184 -3.94 13.71 8.00
C SER A 184 -4.67 13.72 6.65
N HIS A 185 -4.05 13.29 5.57
CA HIS A 185 -4.64 13.13 4.23
C HIS A 185 -5.22 11.73 3.97
N ALA A 186 -4.67 10.72 4.64
CA ALA A 186 -5.18 9.36 4.55
C ALA A 186 -6.45 9.14 5.39
N TYR A 187 -6.63 9.96 6.43
CA TYR A 187 -7.73 9.85 7.39
C TYR A 187 -8.77 10.97 7.22
N PRO A 188 -10.08 10.78 7.35
CA PRO A 188 -10.70 9.59 7.96
C PRO A 188 -11.60 8.85 7.00
N GLN A 189 -11.28 8.19 6.08
CA GLN A 189 -12.18 7.27 5.41
C GLN A 189 -11.52 6.60 4.20
N VAL A 190 -11.31 5.33 4.30
CA VAL A 190 -11.27 4.43 3.16
C VAL A 190 -12.65 4.48 2.48
N THR A 191 -12.94 5.57 1.79
CA THR A 191 -14.09 5.63 0.89
C THR A 191 -13.61 5.23 -0.48
N MET A 192 -14.33 4.32 -1.13
CA MET A 192 -14.04 3.82 -2.47
C MET A 192 -13.88 4.93 -3.51
N ASP A 193 -14.45 6.13 -3.25
CA ASP A 193 -14.60 7.22 -4.22
C ASP A 193 -13.57 8.34 -4.13
N LYS A 194 -12.70 8.37 -3.13
CA LYS A 194 -11.72 9.47 -3.00
C LYS A 194 -10.30 9.01 -3.16
N ALA A 195 -9.56 9.78 -3.97
CA ALA A 195 -8.13 9.69 -4.20
C ALA A 195 -7.31 10.04 -2.94
N SER A 196 -7.60 9.39 -1.80
CA SER A 196 -6.76 9.51 -0.62
C SER A 196 -5.39 8.91 -0.90
N ILE A 197 -4.36 9.52 -0.33
CA ILE A 197 -3.02 8.94 -0.32
C ILE A 197 -3.07 7.54 0.28
N THR A 198 -2.35 6.61 -0.33
CA THR A 198 -2.14 5.27 0.24
C THR A 198 -0.91 5.34 1.11
N ILE A 199 -0.99 4.90 2.36
CA ILE A 199 0.17 4.74 3.23
C ILE A 199 0.58 3.28 3.21
N HIS A 200 1.86 3.03 2.93
CA HIS A 200 2.44 1.69 2.89
C HIS A 200 3.70 1.66 3.75
N PRO A 201 3.59 1.15 4.99
CA PRO A 201 4.73 1.04 5.87
C PRO A 201 5.56 -0.20 5.53
N ILE A 202 6.88 -0.02 5.49
CA ILE A 202 7.86 -1.08 5.25
C ILE A 202 8.85 -1.07 6.42
N SER A 203 9.03 -2.20 7.11
CA SER A 203 10.08 -2.37 8.08
C SER A 203 11.41 -2.66 7.38
N ILE A 204 12.33 -1.73 7.49
CA ILE A 204 13.71 -1.87 6.96
C ILE A 204 14.72 -2.27 8.04
N GLU A 205 14.26 -2.47 9.26
CA GLU A 205 15.05 -2.95 10.38
C GLU A 205 14.24 -3.97 11.18
N PRO A 206 14.68 -5.26 11.24
CA PRO A 206 13.98 -6.28 12.00
C PRO A 206 13.80 -5.87 13.47
N ARG A 207 12.60 -6.09 14.02
CA ARG A 207 12.23 -5.80 15.41
C ARG A 207 12.26 -4.31 15.80
N ALA A 208 12.21 -3.37 14.88
CA ALA A 208 11.94 -1.99 15.21
C ALA A 208 10.50 -1.89 15.77
N ALA A 209 10.33 -1.28 16.96
CA ALA A 209 9.00 -1.06 17.51
C ALA A 209 8.21 -0.10 16.62
N PHE A 210 7.04 -0.53 16.16
CA PHE A 210 6.19 0.27 15.28
C PHE A 210 5.48 1.41 16.05
N PRO A 211 5.09 2.49 15.37
CA PRO A 211 4.27 3.53 15.98
C PRO A 211 2.92 2.94 16.40
N GLN A 212 2.55 3.12 17.68
CA GLN A 212 1.30 2.57 18.22
C GLN A 212 0.04 3.05 17.49
N ASP A 213 0.08 4.25 16.93
CA ASP A 213 -1.00 4.85 16.14
C ASP A 213 -1.17 4.22 14.75
N MET A 214 -0.21 3.40 14.31
CA MET A 214 -0.26 2.71 13.02
C MET A 214 -0.43 1.19 13.15
N ASP A 215 -0.14 0.63 14.31
CA ASP A 215 -0.11 -0.82 14.56
C ASP A 215 -1.48 -1.51 14.33
N SER A 216 -2.57 -0.78 14.55
CA SER A 216 -3.93 -1.28 14.36
C SER A 216 -4.49 -1.08 12.94
N ILE A 217 -3.81 -0.31 12.10
CA ILE A 217 -4.33 0.17 10.81
C ILE A 217 -3.54 -0.42 9.64
N TYR A 218 -2.26 -0.70 9.85
CA TYR A 218 -1.35 -1.13 8.79
C TYR A 218 -0.58 -2.39 9.20
N ASN A 219 -0.59 -3.39 8.33
CA ASN A 219 0.34 -4.50 8.44
C ASN A 219 1.69 -4.03 7.89
N PHE A 220 2.71 -4.01 8.73
CA PHE A 220 4.06 -3.70 8.31
C PHE A 220 4.66 -4.87 7.54
N GLU A 221 5.08 -4.62 6.32
CA GLU A 221 5.87 -5.58 5.57
C GLU A 221 7.32 -5.54 6.07
N GLU A 222 7.90 -6.69 6.40
CA GLU A 222 9.34 -6.85 6.63
C GLU A 222 10.04 -7.08 5.29
N VAL A 223 11.15 -6.38 5.07
CA VAL A 223 12.03 -6.51 3.89
C VAL A 223 13.32 -7.22 4.24
#